data_1804d00118f718100449355ea744c446
#
_entry.id   1804d00118f718100449355ea744c446
#
_cell.length_a   1.000
_cell.length_b   1.000
_cell.length_c   1.000
_cell.angle_alpha   90.00
_cell.angle_beta   90.00
_cell.angle_gamma   90.00
#
_symmetry.space_group_name_H-M   'P 1'
#
loop_
_entity.id
_entity.type
_entity.pdbx_description
1 polymer ?
#
loop_
_entity_poly.entity_id
_entity_poly.type
_entity_poly.pdbx_seq_one_letter_code
_entity_poly.pdbx_strand_id
1 'polypeptide(L)'
;DIARKLRETVSVVIPTRDTAGTIAATVAELKVLAEDGMVDQILVVDADSADGTAAVARDAGAEVVSENELVEGHGPCRGKGDAMWRALAAVDGEVVVYIDGDIADFGRHYITGLVGPLVDPARHFVKGRYRRPFRYGENEEPAGGGRVTELAARPLLARLAPELLAFDQPLAG
;
A
#
# COMPACT_ATOMS: atom_id res chain seq x y z
N ASP A 1 -10.41 17.93 -10.53
CA ASP A 1 -10.96 16.58 -10.45
C ASP A 1 -9.91 15.60 -10.99
N ILE A 2 -9.32 14.79 -10.10
CA ILE A 2 -8.23 13.84 -10.42
C ILE A 2 -8.76 12.74 -11.35
N ALA A 3 -9.93 12.18 -11.04
CA ALA A 3 -10.55 11.09 -11.82
C ALA A 3 -10.78 11.45 -13.30
N ARG A 4 -11.04 12.72 -13.59
CA ARG A 4 -11.21 13.19 -14.99
C ARG A 4 -9.90 13.45 -15.71
N LYS A 5 -8.82 13.65 -14.99
CA LYS A 5 -7.48 13.99 -15.54
C LYS A 5 -6.61 12.78 -15.69
N LEU A 6 -6.73 11.80 -14.77
CA LEU A 6 -6.07 10.51 -14.90
C LEU A 6 -6.86 9.69 -15.94
N ARG A 7 -6.17 9.18 -16.95
CA ARG A 7 -6.76 8.37 -18.01
C ARG A 7 -6.63 6.88 -17.77
N GLU A 8 -5.65 6.54 -16.94
CA GLU A 8 -5.28 5.19 -16.58
C GLU A 8 -6.22 4.63 -15.52
N THR A 9 -6.52 3.35 -15.60
CA THR A 9 -7.27 2.61 -14.59
C THR A 9 -6.44 2.37 -13.34
N VAL A 10 -7.08 2.42 -12.16
CA VAL A 10 -6.41 2.36 -10.86
C VAL A 10 -6.83 1.13 -10.08
N SER A 11 -5.88 0.25 -9.77
CA SER A 11 -6.04 -0.83 -8.80
C SER A 11 -5.42 -0.46 -7.46
N VAL A 12 -6.19 -0.57 -6.39
CA VAL A 12 -5.70 -0.43 -5.02
C VAL A 12 -5.48 -1.82 -4.43
N VAL A 13 -4.23 -2.14 -4.10
CA VAL A 13 -3.79 -3.41 -3.53
C VAL A 13 -3.52 -3.25 -2.04
N ILE A 14 -4.11 -4.12 -1.23
CA ILE A 14 -4.02 -4.12 0.22
C ILE A 14 -3.47 -5.46 0.70
N PRO A 15 -2.14 -5.60 0.87
CA PRO A 15 -1.58 -6.78 1.53
C PRO A 15 -2.00 -6.78 3.00
N THR A 16 -2.60 -7.88 3.47
CA THR A 16 -3.17 -7.96 4.81
C THR A 16 -2.71 -9.20 5.55
N ARG A 17 -2.53 -9.03 6.87
CA ARG A 17 -2.38 -10.13 7.83
C ARG A 17 -3.01 -9.73 9.15
N ASP A 18 -4.05 -10.46 9.57
CA ASP A 18 -4.75 -10.25 10.85
C ASP A 18 -5.22 -8.79 11.03
N THR A 19 -5.98 -8.27 10.06
CA THR A 19 -6.47 -6.88 10.01
C THR A 19 -8.01 -6.79 10.03
N ALA A 20 -8.72 -7.80 10.53
CA ALA A 20 -10.19 -7.81 10.56
C ALA A 20 -10.82 -6.57 11.22
N GLY A 21 -10.09 -5.95 12.19
CA GLY A 21 -10.55 -4.76 12.89
C GLY A 21 -10.53 -3.46 12.07
N THR A 22 -9.78 -3.40 10.97
CA THR A 22 -9.57 -2.15 10.18
C THR A 22 -10.01 -2.29 8.74
N ILE A 23 -9.92 -3.49 8.15
CA ILE A 23 -10.06 -3.70 6.71
C ILE A 23 -11.44 -3.26 6.17
N ALA A 24 -12.53 -3.47 6.92
CA ALA A 24 -13.87 -3.09 6.48
C ALA A 24 -14.00 -1.57 6.28
N ALA A 25 -13.47 -0.78 7.23
CA ALA A 25 -13.48 0.68 7.13
C ALA A 25 -12.64 1.19 5.96
N THR A 26 -11.46 0.58 5.75
CA THR A 26 -10.60 0.90 4.61
C THR A 26 -11.29 0.62 3.28
N VAL A 27 -11.91 -0.56 3.13
CA VAL A 27 -12.64 -0.92 1.90
C VAL A 27 -13.84 0.01 1.68
N ALA A 28 -14.57 0.37 2.74
CA ALA A 28 -15.71 1.30 2.62
C ALA A 28 -15.30 2.67 2.05
N GLU A 29 -14.19 3.24 2.52
CA GLU A 29 -13.65 4.51 1.99
C GLU A 29 -13.19 4.37 0.52
N LEU A 30 -12.62 3.22 0.15
CA LEU A 30 -12.20 2.94 -1.23
C LEU A 30 -13.40 2.78 -2.16
N LYS A 31 -14.51 2.20 -1.69
CA LYS A 31 -15.74 2.09 -2.47
C LYS A 31 -16.34 3.45 -2.84
N VAL A 32 -16.27 4.42 -1.95
CA VAL A 32 -16.68 5.80 -2.30
C VAL A 32 -15.81 6.36 -3.43
N LEU A 33 -14.51 6.09 -3.41
CA LEU A 33 -13.62 6.50 -4.51
C LEU A 33 -13.89 5.73 -5.81
N ALA A 34 -14.34 4.47 -5.72
CA ALA A 34 -14.74 3.70 -6.88
C ALA A 34 -16.06 4.23 -7.49
N GLU A 35 -17.03 4.62 -6.66
CA GLU A 35 -18.26 5.28 -7.10
C GLU A 35 -17.97 6.64 -7.78
N ASP A 36 -16.95 7.34 -7.31
CA ASP A 36 -16.46 8.60 -7.91
C ASP A 36 -15.62 8.37 -9.18
N GLY A 37 -15.37 7.11 -9.58
CA GLY A 37 -14.59 6.73 -10.77
C GLY A 37 -13.09 6.98 -10.63
N MET A 38 -12.55 6.97 -9.41
CA MET A 38 -11.12 7.15 -9.13
C MET A 38 -10.38 5.83 -8.88
N VAL A 39 -11.09 4.80 -8.49
CA VAL A 39 -10.58 3.45 -8.23
C VAL A 39 -11.39 2.46 -9.04
N ASP A 40 -10.74 1.61 -9.82
CA ASP A 40 -11.38 0.63 -10.68
C ASP A 40 -11.39 -0.77 -10.03
N GLN A 41 -10.37 -1.08 -9.22
CA GLN A 41 -10.24 -2.36 -8.52
C GLN A 41 -9.80 -2.15 -7.07
N ILE A 42 -10.43 -2.88 -6.14
CA ILE A 42 -10.02 -2.97 -4.73
C ILE A 42 -9.64 -4.43 -4.49
N LEU A 43 -8.33 -4.70 -4.42
CA LEU A 43 -7.76 -6.04 -4.29
C LEU A 43 -7.11 -6.21 -2.91
N VAL A 44 -7.67 -7.09 -2.08
CA VAL A 44 -7.10 -7.50 -0.81
C VAL A 44 -6.31 -8.80 -1.03
N VAL A 45 -5.03 -8.78 -0.70
CA VAL A 45 -4.12 -9.94 -0.77
C VAL A 45 -3.89 -10.43 0.64
N ASP A 46 -4.60 -11.48 1.02
CA ASP A 46 -4.62 -11.98 2.39
C ASP A 46 -3.54 -13.05 2.62
N ALA A 47 -2.81 -12.90 3.72
CA ALA A 47 -1.76 -13.82 4.14
C ALA A 47 -2.31 -15.04 4.90
N ASP A 48 -3.45 -15.57 4.48
CA ASP A 48 -4.19 -16.66 5.14
C ASP A 48 -4.50 -16.34 6.61
N SER A 49 -5.02 -15.14 6.85
CA SER A 49 -5.31 -14.60 8.18
C SER A 49 -6.29 -15.46 8.95
N ALA A 50 -5.99 -15.71 10.23
CA ALA A 50 -6.81 -16.53 11.10
C ALA A 50 -7.97 -15.79 11.79
N ASP A 51 -7.94 -14.44 11.78
CA ASP A 51 -8.90 -13.57 12.46
C ASP A 51 -10.18 -13.28 11.66
N GLY A 52 -10.30 -13.84 10.45
CA GLY A 52 -11.44 -13.62 9.55
C GLY A 52 -11.29 -12.41 8.62
N THR A 53 -10.12 -11.80 8.52
CA THR A 53 -9.82 -10.66 7.63
C THR A 53 -10.39 -10.85 6.22
N ALA A 54 -10.14 -12.01 5.60
CA ALA A 54 -10.60 -12.29 4.23
C ALA A 54 -12.14 -12.25 4.09
N ALA A 55 -12.88 -12.79 5.07
CA ALA A 55 -14.34 -12.76 5.07
C ALA A 55 -14.84 -11.32 5.23
N VAL A 56 -14.31 -10.58 6.20
CA VAL A 56 -14.66 -9.17 6.47
C VAL A 56 -14.40 -8.29 5.24
N ALA A 57 -13.29 -8.51 4.53
CA ALA A 57 -12.95 -7.75 3.32
C ALA A 57 -13.93 -8.04 2.16
N ARG A 58 -14.29 -9.33 1.95
CA ARG A 58 -15.29 -9.72 0.93
C ARG A 58 -16.67 -9.13 1.23
N ASP A 59 -17.11 -9.22 2.48
CA ASP A 59 -18.40 -8.67 2.91
C ASP A 59 -18.44 -7.14 2.75
N ALA A 60 -17.32 -6.47 2.91
CA ALA A 60 -17.18 -5.03 2.63
C ALA A 60 -17.17 -4.71 1.11
N GLY A 61 -17.01 -5.72 0.23
CA GLY A 61 -17.08 -5.58 -1.21
C GLY A 61 -15.72 -5.45 -1.93
N ALA A 62 -14.63 -5.90 -1.33
CA ALA A 62 -13.36 -6.04 -2.00
C ALA A 62 -13.23 -7.39 -2.71
N GLU A 63 -12.43 -7.41 -3.77
CA GLU A 63 -11.88 -8.66 -4.30
C GLU A 63 -10.81 -9.18 -3.32
N VAL A 64 -10.85 -10.48 -3.01
CA VAL A 64 -9.92 -11.07 -2.02
C VAL A 64 -9.30 -12.33 -2.58
N VAL A 65 -7.97 -12.37 -2.56
CA VAL A 65 -7.14 -13.50 -2.98
C VAL A 65 -6.18 -13.91 -1.86
N SER A 66 -5.82 -15.19 -1.79
CA SER A 66 -4.72 -15.63 -0.92
C SER A 66 -3.37 -15.31 -1.56
N GLU A 67 -2.42 -14.79 -0.79
CA GLU A 67 -1.05 -14.53 -1.28
C GLU A 67 -0.36 -15.80 -1.78
N ASN A 68 -0.77 -16.97 -1.27
CA ASN A 68 -0.19 -18.27 -1.63
C ASN A 68 -0.81 -18.90 -2.89
N GLU A 69 -2.01 -18.46 -3.30
CA GLU A 69 -2.68 -18.91 -4.52
C GLU A 69 -2.23 -18.13 -5.77
N LEU A 70 -1.62 -16.96 -5.55
CA LEU A 70 -1.05 -16.17 -6.64
C LEU A 70 0.28 -16.75 -7.10
N VAL A 71 0.53 -16.81 -8.39
CA VAL A 71 1.77 -17.24 -9.04
C VAL A 71 2.19 -18.67 -8.66
N GLU A 72 1.54 -19.63 -9.28
CA GLU A 72 1.82 -21.06 -9.09
C GLU A 72 3.31 -21.41 -9.27
N GLY A 73 3.81 -22.36 -8.48
CA GLY A 73 5.18 -22.87 -8.58
C GLY A 73 6.25 -22.06 -7.81
N HIS A 74 5.88 -20.93 -7.21
CA HIS A 74 6.83 -20.10 -6.45
C HIS A 74 6.91 -20.45 -4.94
N GLY A 75 6.17 -21.46 -4.49
CA GLY A 75 6.12 -21.88 -3.09
C GLY A 75 5.41 -20.86 -2.17
N PRO A 76 5.51 -21.04 -0.84
CA PRO A 76 4.86 -20.14 0.12
C PRO A 76 5.37 -18.71 0.00
N CYS A 77 4.47 -17.74 0.20
CA CYS A 77 4.81 -16.33 0.23
C CYS A 77 5.79 -16.01 1.37
N ARG A 78 6.80 -15.20 1.09
CA ARG A 78 7.91 -14.91 2.00
C ARG A 78 7.81 -13.55 2.69
N GLY A 79 6.60 -13.00 2.80
CA GLY A 79 6.32 -11.74 3.47
C GLY A 79 5.82 -10.65 2.54
N LYS A 80 5.59 -9.46 3.09
CA LYS A 80 4.85 -8.37 2.44
C LYS A 80 5.36 -8.01 1.04
N GLY A 81 6.67 -7.93 0.84
CA GLY A 81 7.23 -7.60 -0.48
C GLY A 81 6.95 -8.67 -1.55
N ASP A 82 6.95 -9.95 -1.16
CA ASP A 82 6.59 -11.06 -2.03
C ASP A 82 5.09 -11.04 -2.34
N ALA A 83 4.24 -10.78 -1.33
CA ALA A 83 2.80 -10.61 -1.51
C ALA A 83 2.48 -9.46 -2.49
N MET A 84 3.15 -8.31 -2.32
CA MET A 84 2.99 -7.16 -3.23
C MET A 84 3.41 -7.51 -4.67
N TRP A 85 4.49 -8.23 -4.85
CA TRP A 85 4.94 -8.68 -6.17
C TRP A 85 3.94 -9.66 -6.78
N ARG A 86 3.48 -10.66 -6.02
CA ARG A 86 2.50 -11.65 -6.49
C ARG A 86 1.16 -11.01 -6.86
N ALA A 87 0.76 -9.98 -6.12
CA ALA A 87 -0.47 -9.24 -6.40
C ALA A 87 -0.54 -8.70 -7.84
N LEU A 88 0.61 -8.42 -8.47
CA LEU A 88 0.66 -7.96 -9.86
C LEU A 88 0.06 -8.97 -10.86
N ALA A 89 -0.06 -10.25 -10.49
CA ALA A 89 -0.72 -11.27 -11.31
C ALA A 89 -2.26 -11.17 -11.30
N ALA A 90 -2.83 -10.42 -10.35
CA ALA A 90 -4.28 -10.22 -10.17
C ALA A 90 -4.71 -8.75 -10.31
N VAL A 91 -3.80 -7.87 -10.71
CA VAL A 91 -4.07 -6.45 -10.93
C VAL A 91 -4.60 -6.22 -12.34
N ASP A 92 -5.71 -5.52 -12.45
CA ASP A 92 -6.33 -5.15 -13.73
C ASP A 92 -5.96 -3.72 -14.18
N GLY A 93 -5.59 -2.85 -13.23
CA GLY A 93 -5.32 -1.43 -13.49
C GLY A 93 -3.91 -1.15 -14.02
N GLU A 94 -3.79 -0.07 -14.77
CA GLU A 94 -2.50 0.44 -15.29
C GLU A 94 -1.69 1.17 -14.19
N VAL A 95 -2.39 1.73 -13.20
CA VAL A 95 -1.81 2.32 -11.99
C VAL A 95 -2.07 1.42 -10.80
N VAL A 96 -1.02 1.03 -10.11
CA VAL A 96 -1.11 0.19 -8.90
C VAL A 96 -0.79 1.02 -7.67
N VAL A 97 -1.73 1.09 -6.73
CA VAL A 97 -1.58 1.77 -5.46
C VAL A 97 -1.51 0.74 -4.35
N TYR A 98 -0.42 0.73 -3.59
CA TYR A 98 -0.28 -0.12 -2.40
C TYR A 98 -0.58 0.68 -1.14
N ILE A 99 -1.44 0.14 -0.28
CA ILE A 99 -1.74 0.69 1.05
C ILE A 99 -1.68 -0.40 2.12
N ASP A 100 -1.40 -0.02 3.36
CA ASP A 100 -1.38 -0.95 4.49
C ASP A 100 -2.82 -1.26 4.95
N GLY A 101 -3.08 -2.52 5.32
CA GLY A 101 -4.41 -2.96 5.78
C GLY A 101 -4.72 -2.63 7.25
N ASP A 102 -3.73 -2.21 8.03
CA ASP A 102 -3.82 -1.94 9.47
C ASP A 102 -3.94 -0.44 9.83
N ILE A 103 -4.24 0.41 8.85
CA ILE A 103 -4.42 1.85 9.08
C ILE A 103 -5.75 2.07 9.82
N ALA A 104 -5.68 2.53 11.07
CA ALA A 104 -6.85 2.71 11.94
C ALA A 104 -7.76 3.89 11.50
N ASP A 105 -7.18 4.92 10.91
CA ASP A 105 -7.85 6.16 10.48
C ASP A 105 -7.67 6.41 8.98
N PHE A 106 -7.81 5.34 8.18
CA PHE A 106 -7.72 5.45 6.73
C PHE A 106 -8.75 6.45 6.20
N GLY A 107 -8.30 7.29 5.29
CA GLY A 107 -9.16 8.26 4.62
C GLY A 107 -8.79 8.42 3.15
N ARG A 108 -9.74 8.87 2.35
CA ARG A 108 -9.62 9.02 0.88
C ARG A 108 -8.41 9.84 0.44
N HIS A 109 -7.93 10.74 1.31
CA HIS A 109 -6.74 11.57 1.02
C HIS A 109 -5.45 10.76 0.82
N TYR A 110 -5.37 9.53 1.35
CA TYR A 110 -4.24 8.63 1.08
C TYR A 110 -4.16 8.30 -0.41
N ILE A 111 -5.29 7.93 -1.01
CA ILE A 111 -5.35 7.60 -2.44
C ILE A 111 -5.20 8.84 -3.30
N THR A 112 -5.94 9.91 -3.01
CA THR A 112 -5.87 11.13 -3.81
C THR A 112 -4.48 11.78 -3.76
N GLY A 113 -3.77 11.63 -2.64
CA GLY A 113 -2.39 12.11 -2.50
C GLY A 113 -1.37 11.29 -3.28
N LEU A 114 -1.60 9.97 -3.45
CA LEU A 114 -0.73 9.10 -4.23
C LEU A 114 -1.02 9.20 -5.74
N VAL A 115 -2.30 9.21 -6.11
CA VAL A 115 -2.72 9.21 -7.53
C VAL A 115 -2.64 10.62 -8.14
N GLY A 116 -2.94 11.66 -7.35
CA GLY A 116 -2.97 13.04 -7.85
C GLY A 116 -1.72 13.49 -8.61
N PRO A 117 -0.51 13.25 -8.10
CA PRO A 117 0.71 13.61 -8.83
C PRO A 117 0.92 12.87 -10.16
N LEU A 118 0.31 11.69 -10.35
CA LEU A 118 0.42 10.89 -11.59
C LEU A 118 -0.39 11.48 -12.75
N VAL A 119 -1.23 12.46 -12.51
CA VAL A 119 -1.87 13.27 -13.58
C VAL A 119 -0.84 13.97 -14.46
N ASP A 120 0.37 14.25 -13.93
CA ASP A 120 1.51 14.69 -14.70
C ASP A 120 2.14 13.50 -15.43
N PRO A 121 2.09 13.43 -16.78
CA PRO A 121 2.58 12.27 -17.53
C PRO A 121 4.10 12.05 -17.42
N ALA A 122 4.84 13.00 -16.86
CA ALA A 122 6.26 12.82 -16.56
C ALA A 122 6.52 12.07 -15.25
N ARG A 123 5.47 11.77 -14.48
CA ARG A 123 5.57 11.06 -13.19
C ARG A 123 5.08 9.64 -13.33
N HIS A 124 5.96 8.69 -13.05
CA HIS A 124 5.66 7.25 -13.14
C HIS A 124 5.68 6.56 -11.77
N PHE A 125 6.08 7.27 -10.72
CA PHE A 125 6.18 6.73 -9.38
C PHE A 125 5.90 7.81 -8.33
N VAL A 126 5.04 7.49 -7.36
CA VAL A 126 4.73 8.36 -6.22
C VAL A 126 4.83 7.54 -4.94
N LYS A 127 5.55 8.07 -3.96
CA LYS A 127 5.67 7.47 -2.64
C LYS A 127 5.11 8.41 -1.58
N GLY A 128 4.22 7.89 -0.76
CA GLY A 128 3.69 8.60 0.40
C GLY A 128 4.80 8.91 1.41
N ARG A 129 4.77 10.12 1.96
CA ARG A 129 5.59 10.50 3.11
C ARG A 129 4.71 10.52 4.35
N TYR A 130 5.14 9.84 5.39
CA TYR A 130 4.46 9.86 6.67
C TYR A 130 5.43 10.21 7.80
N ARG A 131 4.91 10.78 8.86
CA ARG A 131 5.65 11.06 10.09
C ARG A 131 5.40 9.92 11.06
N ARG A 132 6.47 9.30 11.56
CA ARG A 132 6.41 8.36 12.68
C ARG A 132 7.02 9.03 13.90
N PRO A 133 6.22 9.62 14.80
CA PRO A 133 6.74 10.12 16.05
C PRO A 133 7.26 8.93 16.87
N PHE A 134 8.44 9.09 17.42
CA PHE A 134 9.04 8.10 18.32
C PHE A 134 8.99 8.64 19.74
N ARG A 135 8.33 7.91 20.64
CA ARG A 135 8.26 8.25 22.07
C ARG A 135 9.32 7.45 22.83
N TYR A 136 10.13 8.17 23.62
CA TYR A 136 11.07 7.57 24.55
C TYR A 136 10.87 8.23 25.91
N GLY A 137 10.24 7.53 26.86
CA GLY A 137 9.79 8.10 28.13
C GLY A 137 8.79 9.25 27.91
N GLU A 138 9.07 10.42 28.49
CA GLU A 138 8.26 11.63 28.34
C GLU A 138 8.61 12.47 27.08
N ASN A 139 9.67 12.08 26.36
CA ASN A 139 10.12 12.80 25.18
C ASN A 139 9.51 12.21 23.92
N GLU A 140 9.09 13.07 23.00
CA GLU A 140 8.61 12.73 21.66
C GLU A 140 9.56 13.30 20.61
N GLU A 141 10.15 12.41 19.79
CA GLU A 141 10.94 12.78 18.62
C GLU A 141 10.05 12.74 17.38
N PRO A 142 9.73 13.88 16.76
CA PRO A 142 8.73 13.94 15.66
C PRO A 142 9.12 13.15 14.40
N ALA A 143 10.39 12.80 14.25
CA ALA A 143 10.95 12.13 13.06
C ALA A 143 11.77 10.88 13.40
N GLY A 144 11.57 10.28 14.56
CA GLY A 144 12.42 9.20 15.10
C GLY A 144 12.23 7.80 14.52
N GLY A 145 11.30 7.62 13.56
CA GLY A 145 11.04 6.34 12.93
C GLY A 145 12.05 6.01 11.82
N GLY A 146 12.22 4.70 11.52
CA GLY A 146 13.02 4.27 10.36
C GLY A 146 14.48 3.94 10.65
N ARG A 147 14.81 3.48 11.87
CA ARG A 147 16.19 3.08 12.22
C ARG A 147 16.79 2.07 11.24
N VAL A 148 16.01 1.11 10.75
CA VAL A 148 16.47 0.15 9.73
C VAL A 148 16.81 0.88 8.42
N THR A 149 16.00 1.84 8.02
CA THR A 149 16.27 2.68 6.84
C THR A 149 17.59 3.45 7.02
N GLU A 150 17.79 4.12 8.15
CA GLU A 150 18.97 4.96 8.38
C GLU A 150 20.26 4.16 8.60
N LEU A 151 20.19 3.06 9.37
CA LEU A 151 21.37 2.32 9.78
C LEU A 151 21.79 1.21 8.79
N ALA A 152 20.87 0.68 8.02
CA ALA A 152 21.14 -0.41 7.07
C ALA A 152 20.84 -0.04 5.63
N ALA A 153 19.62 0.43 5.32
CA ALA A 153 19.21 0.62 3.95
C ALA A 153 19.92 1.79 3.27
N ARG A 154 20.00 2.96 3.90
CA ARG A 154 20.69 4.12 3.30
C ARG A 154 22.17 3.86 2.99
N PRO A 155 22.98 3.27 3.88
CA PRO A 155 24.37 2.89 3.54
C PRO A 155 24.47 1.91 2.36
N LEU A 156 23.55 0.93 2.27
CA LEU A 156 23.52 0.00 1.14
C LEU A 156 23.10 0.69 -0.14
N LEU A 157 22.06 1.51 -0.11
CA LEU A 157 21.57 2.28 -1.27
C LEU A 157 22.63 3.26 -1.76
N ALA A 158 23.36 3.93 -0.85
CA ALA A 158 24.45 4.83 -1.21
C ALA A 158 25.51 4.15 -2.10
N ARG A 159 25.69 2.85 -1.94
CA ARG A 159 26.63 2.06 -2.72
C ARG A 159 26.03 1.42 -3.97
N LEU A 160 24.78 0.96 -3.90
CA LEU A 160 24.16 0.11 -4.92
C LEU A 160 23.22 0.87 -5.86
N ALA A 161 22.56 1.92 -5.36
CA ALA A 161 21.55 2.68 -6.08
C ALA A 161 21.46 4.13 -5.52
N PRO A 162 22.51 4.94 -5.69
CA PRO A 162 22.61 6.28 -5.06
C PRO A 162 21.48 7.23 -5.48
N GLU A 163 20.86 7.03 -6.63
CA GLU A 163 19.72 7.80 -7.13
C GLU A 163 18.50 7.70 -6.21
N LEU A 164 18.34 6.58 -5.49
CA LEU A 164 17.24 6.39 -4.54
C LEU A 164 17.39 7.20 -3.25
N LEU A 165 18.58 7.73 -2.98
CA LEU A 165 18.82 8.60 -1.82
C LEU A 165 18.21 9.99 -1.97
N ALA A 166 17.75 10.36 -3.16
CA ALA A 166 17.00 11.59 -3.41
C ALA A 166 15.63 11.59 -2.70
N PHE A 167 15.13 10.41 -2.31
CA PHE A 167 13.90 10.29 -1.53
C PHE A 167 14.19 10.41 -0.03
N ASP A 168 13.39 11.18 0.69
CA ASP A 168 13.49 11.30 2.15
C ASP A 168 13.31 9.92 2.84
N GLN A 169 12.42 9.10 2.31
CA GLN A 169 12.13 7.74 2.77
C GLN A 169 12.26 6.77 1.59
N PRO A 170 13.48 6.29 1.28
CA PRO A 170 13.72 5.50 0.08
C PRO A 170 13.13 4.10 0.10
N LEU A 171 12.77 3.59 1.27
CA LEU A 171 12.10 2.29 1.42
C LEU A 171 10.67 2.46 1.92
N ALA A 172 9.78 1.54 1.51
CA ALA A 172 8.51 1.32 2.18
C ALA A 172 8.81 0.71 3.55
N GLY A 173 8.27 1.27 4.62
CA GLY A 173 8.61 0.83 5.96
C GLY A 173 7.44 0.41 6.76
#